data_7e3ab295ba20c36616b4e4a2a6c01c8c
#
_entry.id   7e3ab295ba20c36616b4e4a2a6c01c8c
#
_cell.length_a   1.000
_cell.length_b   1.000
_cell.length_c   1.000
_cell.angle_alpha   90.00
_cell.angle_beta   90.00
_cell.angle_gamma   90.00
#
_symmetry.space_group_name_H-M   'P 1'
#
loop_
_entity.id
_entity.type
_entity.pdbx_description
1 polymer ?
#
loop_
_entity_poly.entity_id
_entity_poly.type
_entity_poly.pdbx_seq_one_letter_code
_entity_poly.pdbx_strand_id
1 'polypeptide(L)'
;MITVTDNFCDEKYFQFLQDIFVRPNNKFAWFYHDAVNGKAYDKGEDTFQFVHTLYPGVPFVASFLTGSPTMIQEDPWLKSLSPIVEAVDFTSLLRIKANCLPRTEKIIEHGLHVDFTKKEKEVSTTGILYMNTNNGYTHFEDGTKIESVANRFITFPCNLLHGGSTCTDESIRVVINFNFYK
;
A
#
# COMPACT_ATOMS: atom_id res chain seq x y z
N MET A 1 -7.41 -4.07 -16.50
CA MET A 1 -8.69 -3.46 -16.05
C MET A 1 -8.56 -3.14 -14.56
N ILE A 2 -9.02 -1.97 -14.11
CA ILE A 2 -9.08 -1.59 -12.69
C ILE A 2 -10.41 -2.07 -12.14
N THR A 3 -10.41 -2.79 -11.03
CA THR A 3 -11.63 -3.19 -10.31
C THR A 3 -11.73 -2.38 -9.03
N VAL A 4 -12.93 -1.89 -8.71
CA VAL A 4 -13.22 -1.11 -7.49
C VAL A 4 -14.31 -1.83 -6.70
N THR A 5 -14.07 -2.08 -5.41
CA THR A 5 -15.02 -2.70 -4.49
C THR A 5 -15.14 -1.82 -3.24
N ASP A 6 -16.29 -1.20 -3.05
CA ASP A 6 -16.60 -0.44 -1.83
C ASP A 6 -17.11 -1.37 -0.73
N ASN A 7 -16.91 -0.97 0.54
CA ASN A 7 -17.28 -1.76 1.73
C ASN A 7 -16.71 -3.20 1.65
N PHE A 8 -15.44 -3.30 1.28
CA PHE A 8 -14.77 -4.57 1.03
C PHE A 8 -14.70 -5.47 2.29
N CYS A 9 -14.42 -4.88 3.43
CA CYS A 9 -14.39 -5.58 4.71
C CYS A 9 -15.71 -5.43 5.46
N ASP A 10 -16.04 -6.40 6.33
CA ASP A 10 -17.06 -6.18 7.37
C ASP A 10 -16.74 -4.92 8.17
N GLU A 11 -17.78 -4.15 8.53
CA GLU A 11 -17.61 -2.84 9.17
C GLU A 11 -16.85 -2.91 10.50
N LYS A 12 -17.16 -3.90 11.36
CA LYS A 12 -16.49 -4.05 12.67
C LYS A 12 -15.03 -4.43 12.50
N TYR A 13 -14.75 -5.29 11.54
CA TYR A 13 -13.39 -5.67 11.22
C TYR A 13 -12.63 -4.48 10.62
N PHE A 14 -13.24 -3.71 9.75
CA PHE A 14 -12.60 -2.50 9.20
C PHE A 14 -12.31 -1.45 10.26
N GLN A 15 -13.22 -1.21 11.21
CA GLN A 15 -12.99 -0.34 12.37
C GLN A 15 -11.80 -0.81 13.20
N PHE A 16 -11.68 -2.12 13.46
CA PHE A 16 -10.51 -2.68 14.13
C PHE A 16 -9.20 -2.40 13.36
N LEU A 17 -9.20 -2.51 12.03
CA LEU A 17 -8.03 -2.14 11.22
C LEU A 17 -7.73 -0.63 11.30
N GLN A 18 -8.74 0.23 11.31
CA GLN A 18 -8.56 1.66 11.50
C GLN A 18 -7.94 1.98 12.88
N ASP A 19 -8.31 1.25 13.92
CA ASP A 19 -7.71 1.38 15.25
C ASP A 19 -6.20 1.05 15.24
N ILE A 20 -5.78 0.14 14.37
CA ILE A 20 -4.36 -0.21 14.21
C ILE A 20 -3.62 0.83 13.36
N PHE A 21 -4.13 1.16 12.17
CA PHE A 21 -3.35 1.84 11.15
C PHE A 21 -3.60 3.36 11.05
N VAL A 22 -4.71 3.87 11.59
CA VAL A 22 -5.12 5.27 11.39
C VAL A 22 -5.17 6.06 12.70
N ARG A 23 -5.70 5.48 13.78
CA ARG A 23 -5.96 6.23 15.02
C ARG A 23 -4.69 6.46 15.85
N PRO A 24 -4.58 7.64 16.54
CA PRO A 24 -3.32 8.06 17.15
C PRO A 24 -2.89 7.25 18.38
N ASN A 25 -3.75 6.42 18.97
CA ASN A 25 -3.45 5.63 20.17
C ASN A 25 -2.92 4.23 19.89
N ASN A 26 -2.65 3.93 18.66
CA ASN A 26 -2.14 2.63 18.28
C ASN A 26 -0.65 2.47 18.59
N LYS A 27 -0.19 1.24 18.69
CA LYS A 27 1.23 0.90 18.85
C LYS A 27 1.90 0.56 17.50
N PHE A 28 1.22 0.83 16.40
CA PHE A 28 1.74 0.55 15.06
C PHE A 28 2.89 1.49 14.74
N ALA A 29 4.06 0.93 14.45
CA ALA A 29 5.25 1.71 14.14
C ALA A 29 5.25 2.16 12.69
N TRP A 30 5.46 3.44 12.45
CA TRP A 30 5.67 4.02 11.15
C TRP A 30 7.14 4.40 10.97
N PHE A 31 7.75 4.01 9.85
CA PHE A 31 9.14 4.29 9.53
C PHE A 31 9.21 5.42 8.50
N TYR A 32 9.99 6.45 8.82
CA TYR A 32 10.23 7.56 7.90
C TYR A 32 10.94 7.09 6.63
N HIS A 33 10.47 7.58 5.49
CA HIS A 33 11.09 7.36 4.18
C HIS A 33 11.15 8.70 3.43
N ASP A 34 12.35 9.12 3.03
CA ASP A 34 12.63 10.44 2.46
C ASP A 34 12.16 10.64 1.00
N ALA A 35 11.49 9.66 0.45
CA ALA A 35 10.91 9.69 -0.90
C ALA A 35 9.68 8.80 -0.98
N VAL A 36 8.72 9.13 -1.84
CA VAL A 36 7.54 8.28 -2.05
C VAL A 36 7.86 7.14 -3.02
N ASN A 37 8.49 7.44 -4.15
CA ASN A 37 8.78 6.47 -5.23
C ASN A 37 10.27 6.29 -5.53
N GLY A 38 11.15 6.77 -4.63
CA GLY A 38 12.59 6.86 -4.86
C GLY A 38 13.00 8.16 -5.58
N LYS A 39 14.17 8.66 -5.25
CA LYS A 39 14.70 9.98 -5.69
C LYS A 39 14.70 10.22 -7.20
N ALA A 40 14.67 9.18 -8.01
CA ALA A 40 14.67 9.29 -9.47
C ALA A 40 13.32 9.80 -10.04
N TYR A 41 12.25 9.75 -9.26
CA TYR A 41 10.90 10.10 -9.68
C TYR A 41 10.36 11.37 -8.99
N ASP A 42 11.03 11.83 -7.94
CA ASP A 42 10.66 13.05 -7.23
C ASP A 42 11.19 14.27 -7.99
N LYS A 43 10.31 15.00 -8.66
CA LYS A 43 10.61 16.23 -9.41
C LYS A 43 10.87 17.44 -8.50
N GLY A 44 11.63 17.27 -7.40
CA GLY A 44 12.08 18.38 -6.55
C GLY A 44 11.01 18.96 -5.62
N GLU A 45 9.87 18.30 -5.42
CA GLU A 45 8.95 18.62 -4.34
C GLU A 45 9.33 17.80 -3.11
N ASP A 46 9.34 18.40 -1.92
CA ASP A 46 9.61 17.75 -0.63
C ASP A 46 8.50 16.73 -0.32
N THR A 47 8.62 15.54 -0.90
CA THR A 47 7.67 14.45 -0.70
C THR A 47 8.33 13.35 0.10
N PHE A 48 7.89 13.19 1.32
CA PHE A 48 8.24 12.08 2.18
C PHE A 48 6.99 11.29 2.55
N GLN A 49 7.18 10.10 3.04
CA GLN A 49 6.11 9.25 3.55
C GLN A 49 6.56 8.49 4.78
N PHE A 50 5.62 7.93 5.49
CA PHE A 50 5.88 6.89 6.47
C PHE A 50 5.41 5.55 5.90
N VAL A 51 6.19 4.51 6.13
CA VAL A 51 5.91 3.17 5.62
C VAL A 51 6.07 2.12 6.71
N HIS A 52 5.38 0.99 6.52
CA HIS A 52 5.62 -0.22 7.28
C HIS A 52 5.43 -1.43 6.37
N THR A 53 6.48 -2.20 6.18
CA THR A 53 6.41 -3.44 5.39
C THR A 53 6.03 -4.59 6.31
N LEU A 54 4.76 -5.01 6.23
CA LEU A 54 4.20 -6.09 7.03
C LEU A 54 4.60 -7.48 6.50
N TYR A 55 4.75 -7.59 5.18
CA TYR A 55 5.24 -8.79 4.52
C TYR A 55 6.21 -8.39 3.39
N PRO A 56 7.51 -8.69 3.51
CA PRO A 56 8.52 -8.20 2.58
C PRO A 56 8.61 -8.96 1.25
N GLY A 57 7.90 -10.10 1.13
CA GLY A 57 7.93 -10.93 -0.07
C GLY A 57 9.17 -11.83 -0.19
N VAL A 58 9.42 -12.30 -1.40
CA VAL A 58 10.36 -13.37 -1.78
C VAL A 58 11.87 -13.13 -1.56
N PRO A 59 12.43 -11.97 -1.15
CA PRO A 59 13.83 -11.91 -0.75
C PRO A 59 14.21 -12.92 0.34
N PHE A 60 13.22 -13.51 1.01
CA PHE A 60 13.40 -14.55 2.02
C PHE A 60 14.06 -15.83 1.47
N VAL A 61 13.70 -16.25 0.26
CA VAL A 61 14.28 -17.47 -0.33
C VAL A 61 15.77 -17.26 -0.66
N ALA A 62 16.15 -16.06 -1.10
CA ALA A 62 17.55 -15.72 -1.38
C ALA A 62 18.40 -15.73 -0.09
N SER A 63 17.89 -15.23 1.03
CA SER A 63 18.55 -15.26 2.33
C SER A 63 18.74 -16.68 2.86
N PHE A 64 17.75 -17.55 2.68
CA PHE A 64 17.84 -18.96 3.06
C PHE A 64 18.89 -19.72 2.23
N LEU A 65 18.99 -19.43 0.94
CA LEU A 65 19.98 -20.05 0.04
C LEU A 65 21.41 -19.54 0.24
N THR A 66 21.58 -18.34 0.80
CA THR A 66 22.90 -17.75 1.09
C THR A 66 23.41 -18.04 2.50
N GLY A 67 22.66 -18.78 3.32
CA GLY A 67 23.06 -19.19 4.67
C GLY A 67 23.15 -18.04 5.69
N SER A 68 22.63 -16.88 5.36
CA SER A 68 22.52 -15.76 6.31
C SER A 68 21.24 -15.95 7.15
N PRO A 69 21.33 -16.16 8.49
CA PRO A 69 20.16 -16.35 9.33
C PRO A 69 19.50 -15.00 9.61
N THR A 70 18.84 -14.43 8.62
CA THR A 70 17.82 -13.43 8.92
C THR A 70 16.58 -14.16 9.44
N MET A 71 16.49 -14.25 10.76
CA MET A 71 15.23 -14.58 11.43
C MET A 71 14.25 -13.51 11.01
N ILE A 72 13.38 -13.81 10.03
CA ILE A 72 12.22 -12.97 9.77
C ILE A 72 11.30 -13.21 10.95
N GLN A 73 11.36 -12.32 11.90
CA GLN A 73 10.33 -12.20 12.91
C GLN A 73 9.07 -11.79 12.14
N GLU A 74 8.04 -12.66 12.14
CA GLU A 74 6.75 -12.31 11.54
C GLU A 74 6.28 -10.99 12.16
N ASP A 75 5.93 -10.04 11.32
CA ASP A 75 5.40 -8.78 11.79
C ASP A 75 4.13 -9.04 12.61
N PRO A 76 4.04 -8.55 13.87
CA PRO A 76 2.93 -8.85 14.76
C PRO A 76 1.58 -8.39 14.21
N TRP A 77 1.57 -7.41 13.31
CA TRP A 77 0.36 -6.86 12.71
C TRP A 77 -0.07 -7.59 11.45
N LEU A 78 0.78 -8.44 10.88
CA LEU A 78 0.45 -9.21 9.67
C LEU A 78 -0.80 -10.07 9.87
N LYS A 79 -0.95 -10.69 11.03
CA LYS A 79 -2.13 -11.51 11.38
C LYS A 79 -3.45 -10.72 11.35
N SER A 80 -3.40 -9.41 11.61
CA SER A 80 -4.61 -8.57 11.54
C SER A 80 -5.17 -8.47 10.13
N LEU A 81 -4.38 -8.76 9.10
CA LEU A 81 -4.78 -8.71 7.69
C LEU A 81 -5.21 -10.06 7.12
N SER A 82 -5.18 -11.15 7.91
CA SER A 82 -5.56 -12.49 7.44
C SER A 82 -6.93 -12.54 6.75
N PRO A 83 -8.02 -11.92 7.26
CA PRO A 83 -9.30 -11.94 6.58
C PRO A 83 -9.28 -11.28 5.18
N ILE A 84 -8.45 -10.25 4.98
CA ILE A 84 -8.28 -9.64 3.65
C ILE A 84 -7.53 -10.59 2.74
N VAL A 85 -6.44 -11.17 3.24
CA VAL A 85 -5.62 -12.14 2.50
C VAL A 85 -6.46 -13.34 2.07
N GLU A 86 -7.35 -13.83 2.93
CA GLU A 86 -8.28 -14.93 2.62
C GLU A 86 -9.37 -14.53 1.62
N ALA A 87 -9.85 -13.27 1.66
CA ALA A 87 -10.89 -12.77 0.76
C ALA A 87 -10.37 -12.48 -0.66
N VAL A 88 -9.06 -12.23 -0.80
CA VAL A 88 -8.42 -12.00 -2.09
C VAL A 88 -8.01 -13.34 -2.69
N ASP A 89 -8.60 -13.72 -3.82
CA ASP A 89 -8.26 -14.94 -4.56
C ASP A 89 -6.86 -14.80 -5.20
N PHE A 90 -5.84 -15.42 -4.58
CA PHE A 90 -4.47 -15.38 -5.05
C PHE A 90 -3.76 -16.73 -4.85
N THR A 91 -2.76 -16.99 -5.70
CA THR A 91 -1.91 -18.19 -5.59
C THR A 91 -0.68 -17.97 -4.73
N SER A 92 -0.13 -16.77 -4.70
CA SER A 92 1.05 -16.43 -3.90
C SER A 92 1.09 -14.94 -3.57
N LEU A 93 1.37 -14.63 -2.29
CA LEU A 93 1.56 -13.28 -1.82
C LEU A 93 3.01 -12.82 -2.07
N LEU A 94 3.17 -11.63 -2.64
CA LEU A 94 4.47 -11.03 -2.93
C LEU A 94 4.90 -9.99 -1.89
N ARG A 95 3.99 -9.10 -1.49
CA ARG A 95 4.28 -8.03 -0.53
C ARG A 95 3.01 -7.50 0.10
N ILE A 96 3.08 -7.11 1.38
CA ILE A 96 2.11 -6.23 2.02
C ILE A 96 2.86 -5.04 2.61
N LYS A 97 2.44 -3.82 2.27
CA LYS A 97 3.06 -2.58 2.72
C LYS A 97 2.00 -1.54 3.06
N ALA A 98 2.03 -1.04 4.30
CA ALA A 98 1.26 0.13 4.70
C ALA A 98 2.03 1.41 4.34
N ASN A 99 1.33 2.42 3.81
CA ASN A 99 1.86 3.73 3.47
C ASN A 99 0.99 4.79 4.12
N CYS A 100 1.64 5.78 4.73
CA CYS A 100 1.00 6.92 5.38
C CYS A 100 1.61 8.20 4.83
N LEU A 101 0.79 9.02 4.18
CA LEU A 101 1.15 10.32 3.64
C LEU A 101 0.58 11.42 4.54
N PRO A 102 1.40 12.32 5.08
CA PRO A 102 0.92 13.49 5.81
C PRO A 102 0.13 14.44 4.92
N ARG A 103 -0.76 15.21 5.57
CA ARG A 103 -1.46 16.33 4.92
C ARG A 103 -0.48 17.37 4.40
N THR A 104 -0.82 17.95 3.25
CA THR A 104 -0.11 19.08 2.65
C THR A 104 -1.05 20.27 2.41
N GLU A 105 -0.53 21.45 2.17
CA GLU A 105 -1.36 22.64 1.90
C GLU A 105 -2.13 22.54 0.57
N LYS A 106 -1.55 21.86 -0.42
CA LYS A 106 -2.15 21.54 -1.72
C LYS A 106 -1.98 20.05 -1.99
N ILE A 107 -2.85 19.46 -2.78
CA ILE A 107 -2.65 18.08 -3.23
C ILE A 107 -1.38 17.99 -4.08
N ILE A 108 -0.49 17.08 -3.71
CA ILE A 108 0.73 16.74 -4.45
C ILE A 108 0.54 15.36 -5.05
N GLU A 109 0.55 15.26 -6.38
CA GLU A 109 0.60 13.99 -7.10
C GLU A 109 2.03 13.48 -7.14
N HIS A 110 2.25 12.26 -6.67
CA HIS A 110 3.54 11.60 -6.75
C HIS A 110 3.77 11.00 -8.15
N GLY A 111 5.03 10.84 -8.52
CA GLY A 111 5.39 10.31 -9.84
C GLY A 111 4.79 8.92 -10.12
N LEU A 112 4.45 8.69 -11.38
CA LEU A 112 3.95 7.39 -11.84
C LEU A 112 5.04 6.34 -11.75
N HIS A 113 4.71 5.18 -11.22
CA HIS A 113 5.60 4.05 -11.08
C HIS A 113 4.86 2.73 -11.28
N VAL A 114 5.59 1.65 -11.28
CA VAL A 114 5.09 0.28 -11.20
C VAL A 114 5.70 -0.39 -9.99
N ASP A 115 4.95 -1.27 -9.34
CA ASP A 115 5.37 -1.86 -8.05
C ASP A 115 6.56 -2.82 -8.15
N PHE A 116 6.78 -3.47 -9.29
CA PHE A 116 7.81 -4.49 -9.47
C PHE A 116 8.59 -4.37 -10.78
N THR A 117 9.75 -5.01 -10.85
CA THR A 117 10.61 -5.13 -12.03
C THR A 117 10.00 -6.00 -13.14
N LYS A 118 10.61 -6.02 -14.34
CA LYS A 118 10.03 -6.63 -15.55
C LYS A 118 9.54 -8.08 -15.41
N LYS A 119 10.16 -8.90 -14.58
CA LYS A 119 9.86 -10.35 -14.49
C LYS A 119 8.57 -10.66 -13.71
N GLU A 120 8.23 -9.81 -12.75
CA GLU A 120 7.07 -9.97 -11.87
C GLU A 120 5.84 -9.21 -12.37
N LYS A 121 6.04 -8.26 -13.31
CA LYS A 121 4.97 -7.38 -13.85
C LYS A 121 3.89 -8.10 -14.65
N GLU A 122 4.23 -9.18 -15.37
CA GLU A 122 3.36 -9.72 -16.41
C GLU A 122 2.18 -10.54 -15.85
N VAL A 123 2.30 -11.01 -14.61
CA VAL A 123 1.33 -11.95 -14.01
C VAL A 123 0.88 -11.57 -12.60
N SER A 124 1.38 -10.45 -12.05
CA SER A 124 1.03 -10.04 -10.69
C SER A 124 -0.01 -8.91 -10.66
N THR A 125 -0.70 -8.84 -9.54
CA THR A 125 -1.78 -7.88 -9.27
C THR A 125 -1.38 -7.00 -8.08
N THR A 126 -1.65 -5.69 -8.19
CA THR A 126 -1.65 -4.75 -7.08
C THR A 126 -3.07 -4.62 -6.54
N GLY A 127 -3.24 -4.78 -5.24
CA GLY A 127 -4.42 -4.42 -4.48
C GLY A 127 -4.12 -3.24 -3.57
N ILE A 128 -5.05 -2.29 -3.44
CA ILE A 128 -4.93 -1.16 -2.51
C ILE A 128 -6.19 -1.06 -1.66
N LEU A 129 -6.04 -1.18 -0.34
CA LEU A 129 -7.09 -0.89 0.62
C LEU A 129 -6.91 0.53 1.16
N TYR A 130 -7.93 1.38 0.97
CA TYR A 130 -7.95 2.73 1.53
C TYR A 130 -8.46 2.70 2.97
N MET A 131 -7.64 3.17 3.90
CA MET A 131 -7.92 3.06 5.33
C MET A 131 -8.76 4.23 5.88
N ASN A 132 -8.78 5.35 5.18
CA ASN A 132 -9.58 6.52 5.56
C ASN A 132 -10.07 7.28 4.33
N THR A 133 -11.23 7.94 4.48
CA THR A 133 -11.76 8.84 3.46
C THR A 133 -11.04 10.18 3.54
N ASN A 134 -10.60 10.67 2.39
CA ASN A 134 -9.97 11.98 2.23
C ASN A 134 -9.99 12.37 0.74
N ASN A 135 -9.65 13.62 0.42
CA ASN A 135 -9.62 14.13 -0.95
C ASN A 135 -8.37 13.75 -1.77
N GLY A 136 -7.47 12.93 -1.20
CA GLY A 136 -6.39 12.30 -1.94
C GLY A 136 -6.89 11.13 -2.78
N TYR A 137 -6.08 10.67 -3.72
CA TYR A 137 -6.46 9.64 -4.69
C TYR A 137 -5.25 8.81 -5.17
N THR A 138 -5.55 7.73 -5.86
CA THR A 138 -4.61 7.01 -6.73
C THR A 138 -4.90 7.41 -8.16
N HIS A 139 -3.87 7.83 -8.90
CA HIS A 139 -3.99 8.22 -10.31
C HIS A 139 -3.19 7.28 -11.21
N PHE A 140 -3.60 7.21 -12.47
CA PHE A 140 -3.06 6.32 -13.48
C PHE A 140 -2.62 7.12 -14.71
N GLU A 141 -1.76 6.51 -15.55
CA GLU A 141 -1.21 7.15 -16.75
C GLU A 141 -2.28 7.63 -17.75
N ASP A 142 -3.40 6.94 -17.83
CA ASP A 142 -4.53 7.28 -18.69
C ASP A 142 -5.39 8.45 -18.16
N GLY A 143 -5.02 9.04 -17.03
CA GLY A 143 -5.77 10.11 -16.37
C GLY A 143 -6.88 9.64 -15.42
N THR A 144 -7.12 8.33 -15.31
CA THR A 144 -8.07 7.77 -14.33
C THR A 144 -7.62 8.13 -12.91
N LYS A 145 -8.58 8.55 -12.06
CA LYS A 145 -8.37 8.84 -10.65
C LYS A 145 -9.35 8.03 -9.81
N ILE A 146 -8.84 7.38 -8.77
CA ILE A 146 -9.65 6.65 -7.80
C ILE A 146 -9.49 7.33 -6.44
N GLU A 147 -10.58 7.90 -5.94
CA GLU A 147 -10.64 8.62 -4.68
C GLU A 147 -10.40 7.71 -3.47
N SER A 148 -9.73 8.25 -2.46
CA SER A 148 -9.55 7.59 -1.17
C SER A 148 -10.87 7.57 -0.39
N VAL A 149 -11.57 6.45 -0.45
CA VAL A 149 -12.79 6.19 0.33
C VAL A 149 -12.49 5.06 1.31
N ALA A 150 -12.77 5.27 2.59
CA ALA A 150 -12.57 4.27 3.63
C ALA A 150 -13.26 2.94 3.27
N ASN A 151 -12.57 1.82 3.48
CA ASN A 151 -13.04 0.48 3.13
C ASN A 151 -13.28 0.23 1.62
N ARG A 152 -12.66 1.03 0.76
CA ARG A 152 -12.57 0.76 -0.67
C ARG A 152 -11.33 -0.08 -0.94
N PHE A 153 -11.50 -1.16 -1.69
CA PHE A 153 -10.41 -1.99 -2.19
C PHE A 153 -10.37 -1.93 -3.71
N ILE A 154 -9.23 -1.63 -4.27
CA ILE A 154 -9.04 -1.65 -5.73
C ILE A 154 -8.01 -2.70 -6.11
N THR A 155 -8.17 -3.30 -7.29
CA THR A 155 -7.15 -4.18 -7.88
C THR A 155 -6.88 -3.81 -9.32
N PHE A 156 -5.61 -3.94 -9.72
CA PHE A 156 -5.15 -3.70 -11.09
C PHE A 156 -3.84 -4.46 -11.37
N PRO A 157 -3.48 -4.68 -12.65
CA PRO A 157 -2.21 -5.31 -13.00
C PRO A 157 -1.01 -4.51 -12.50
N CYS A 158 -0.02 -5.16 -11.91
CA CYS A 158 1.19 -4.50 -11.37
C CYS A 158 2.01 -3.72 -12.40
N ASN A 159 1.82 -3.99 -13.70
CA ASN A 159 2.47 -3.27 -14.80
C ASN A 159 1.76 -1.97 -15.19
N LEU A 160 0.63 -1.65 -14.59
CA LEU A 160 -0.09 -0.40 -14.83
C LEU A 160 0.62 0.74 -14.09
N LEU A 161 1.04 1.78 -14.82
CA LEU A 161 1.64 2.97 -14.25
C LEU A 161 0.64 3.71 -13.39
N HIS A 162 0.96 3.88 -12.12
CA HIS A 162 0.12 4.54 -11.15
C HIS A 162 0.93 5.34 -10.13
N GLY A 163 0.26 6.26 -9.45
CA GLY A 163 0.84 7.05 -8.37
C GLY A 163 -0.20 7.39 -7.33
N GLY A 164 0.24 7.69 -6.11
CA GLY A 164 -0.61 8.23 -5.06
C GLY A 164 -0.58 9.75 -5.04
N SER A 165 -1.45 10.36 -4.27
CA SER A 165 -1.39 11.79 -3.92
C SER A 165 -1.44 11.98 -2.41
N THR A 166 -1.03 13.16 -1.95
CA THR A 166 -1.34 13.64 -0.59
C THR A 166 -2.82 14.00 -0.48
N CYS A 167 -3.26 14.40 0.71
CA CYS A 167 -4.59 14.97 0.97
C CYS A 167 -4.45 16.34 1.64
N THR A 168 -5.54 17.12 1.65
CA THR A 168 -5.57 18.47 2.27
C THR A 168 -6.63 18.60 3.36
N ASP A 169 -7.57 17.69 3.43
CA ASP A 169 -8.76 17.71 4.30
C ASP A 169 -8.64 16.84 5.56
N GLU A 170 -7.74 15.84 5.54
CA GLU A 170 -7.45 14.95 6.66
C GLU A 170 -5.99 15.08 7.10
N SER A 171 -5.66 14.71 8.35
CA SER A 171 -4.30 14.79 8.87
C SER A 171 -3.32 13.87 8.14
N ILE A 172 -3.81 12.73 7.69
CA ILE A 172 -3.04 11.70 6.99
C ILE A 172 -3.91 10.99 5.96
N ARG A 173 -3.26 10.47 4.91
CA ARG A 173 -3.82 9.50 3.99
C ARG A 173 -3.12 8.17 4.19
N VAL A 174 -3.88 7.13 4.53
CA VAL A 174 -3.34 5.79 4.79
C VAL A 174 -3.90 4.79 3.79
N VAL A 175 -3.01 4.01 3.18
CA VAL A 175 -3.36 2.88 2.32
C VAL A 175 -2.53 1.66 2.66
N ILE A 176 -3.08 0.46 2.44
CA ILE A 176 -2.34 -0.80 2.52
C ILE A 176 -2.29 -1.41 1.13
N ASN A 177 -1.06 -1.58 0.63
CA ASN A 177 -0.80 -2.18 -0.67
C ASN A 177 -0.54 -3.68 -0.51
N PHE A 178 -1.21 -4.47 -1.34
CA PHE A 178 -1.05 -5.91 -1.48
C PHE A 178 -0.53 -6.20 -2.88
N ASN A 179 0.53 -6.97 -3.00
CA ASN A 179 1.01 -7.44 -4.30
C ASN A 179 1.00 -8.96 -4.29
N PHE A 180 0.40 -9.57 -5.31
CA PHE A 180 0.17 -11.00 -5.34
C PHE A 180 0.02 -11.55 -6.78
N TYR A 181 0.20 -12.85 -6.94
CA TYR A 181 -0.17 -13.59 -8.14
C TYR A 181 -1.60 -14.11 -8.02
N LYS A 182 -2.35 -14.03 -9.14
CA LYS A 182 -3.64 -14.69 -9.30
C LYS A 182 -3.48 -16.08 -9.87
#